data_4e0c720e036f8d0279516943f27b3993
#
_entry.id   4e0c720e036f8d0279516943f27b3993
#
_cell.length_a   1.000
_cell.length_b   1.000
_cell.length_c   1.000
_cell.angle_alpha   90.00
_cell.angle_beta   90.00
_cell.angle_gamma   90.00
#
_symmetry.space_group_name_H-M   'P 1'
#
loop_
_entity.id
_entity.type
_entity.pdbx_description
1 polymer ?
#
loop_
_entity_poly.entity_id
_entity_poly.type
_entity_poly.pdbx_seq_one_letter_code
_entity_poly.pdbx_strand_id
1 'polypeptide(L)'
;MISPCPCNIRSRPSAADKTTQQIQHSPPPASAKETMNTSEIIFHNLFAGLRKDFFNDTSATAEAMSPWKQRRVEGIRRTIEEEETYDASAQYQFLSMIQEKRRARIFENERHSIDTSVETLQLLNIIVFNISSIEDGSISVKGIIALGRYLREQGHLVDYVKLDNWIAELHIKNMAAFLSSLLLQAFGFDKNELPFLYKTDKTAYVRLCTQLAKTGNTSAIAQSRMLMRYSPYSVLAMWRQRISKALDSIEE
;
A
#
# COMPACT_ATOMS: atom_id res chain seq x y z
N MET A 1 28.86 31.01 54.48
CA MET A 1 27.89 31.25 55.54
C MET A 1 26.71 30.33 55.26
N ILE A 2 26.77 29.16 55.85
CA ILE A 2 26.24 28.68 57.12
C ILE A 2 24.74 28.88 57.20
N SER A 3 24.04 27.76 57.00
CA SER A 3 23.27 26.98 57.95
C SER A 3 21.75 27.22 58.02
N PRO A 4 21.03 26.37 58.70
CA PRO A 4 20.52 25.03 58.24
C PRO A 4 19.00 24.84 58.45
N CYS A 5 18.54 23.59 58.27
CA CYS A 5 17.22 22.99 58.56
C CYS A 5 16.57 23.38 59.91
N PRO A 6 15.26 23.11 60.10
CA PRO A 6 15.00 21.89 60.90
C PRO A 6 13.85 20.97 60.44
N CYS A 7 14.06 19.70 60.80
CA CYS A 7 13.12 18.60 60.85
C CYS A 7 11.90 18.88 61.71
N ASN A 8 10.75 18.30 61.34
CA ASN A 8 9.74 18.01 62.32
C ASN A 8 9.15 16.57 62.14
N ILE A 9 9.50 15.79 63.13
CA ILE A 9 9.04 14.40 63.37
C ILE A 9 7.68 14.46 64.04
N ARG A 10 6.69 13.75 63.57
CA ARG A 10 5.58 13.28 64.39
C ARG A 10 5.11 11.90 63.97
N SER A 11 5.51 10.99 64.81
CA SER A 11 4.92 9.74 65.36
C SER A 11 3.66 9.15 64.79
N ARG A 12 3.77 7.82 64.61
CA ARG A 12 2.72 6.78 64.48
C ARG A 12 1.72 6.77 65.63
N PRO A 13 0.53 6.16 65.37
CA PRO A 13 0.33 4.87 66.02
C PRO A 13 -0.20 3.74 65.10
N SER A 14 0.20 2.61 65.49
CA SER A 14 -0.17 1.19 65.44
C SER A 14 -1.68 0.87 65.56
N ALA A 15 -2.12 -0.14 64.80
CA ALA A 15 -2.79 -1.39 65.18
C ALA A 15 -3.71 -1.89 64.05
N ALA A 16 -3.30 -3.02 63.51
CA ALA A 16 -4.05 -4.26 63.35
C ALA A 16 -5.52 -4.20 62.88
N ASP A 17 -5.77 -4.68 61.63
CA ASP A 17 -6.72 -5.77 61.50
C ASP A 17 -6.44 -6.60 60.23
N LYS A 18 -6.30 -7.91 60.43
CA LYS A 18 -6.11 -8.91 59.39
C LYS A 18 -7.50 -9.35 58.89
N THR A 19 -7.87 -8.93 57.68
CA THR A 19 -8.94 -9.61 56.97
C THR A 19 -8.37 -10.14 55.65
N THR A 20 -8.05 -11.43 55.67
CA THR A 20 -7.66 -12.22 54.51
C THR A 20 -8.88 -12.34 53.59
N GLN A 21 -8.99 -11.44 52.60
CA GLN A 21 -9.91 -11.66 51.47
C GLN A 21 -9.19 -12.57 50.46
N GLN A 22 -9.67 -13.81 50.41
CA GLN A 22 -9.40 -14.73 49.31
C GLN A 22 -9.85 -14.09 48.00
N ILE A 23 -8.87 -13.66 47.21
CA ILE A 23 -9.08 -13.28 45.80
C ILE A 23 -9.32 -14.60 45.06
N GLN A 24 -10.58 -14.92 44.80
CA GLN A 24 -10.95 -15.94 43.83
C GLN A 24 -10.41 -15.50 42.46
N HIS A 25 -9.34 -16.16 42.00
CA HIS A 25 -8.90 -16.09 40.61
C HIS A 25 -9.99 -16.71 39.73
N SER A 26 -10.86 -15.86 39.21
CA SER A 26 -11.67 -16.22 38.05
C SER A 26 -10.70 -16.47 36.88
N PRO A 27 -10.84 -17.60 36.14
CA PRO A 27 -10.02 -17.82 34.95
C PRO A 27 -10.26 -16.67 33.94
N PRO A 28 -9.22 -16.21 33.21
CA PRO A 28 -9.41 -15.20 32.20
C PRO A 28 -10.44 -15.68 31.18
N PRO A 29 -11.33 -14.80 30.68
CA PRO A 29 -12.31 -15.19 29.69
C PRO A 29 -11.54 -15.77 28.48
N ALA A 30 -11.96 -16.96 28.07
CA ALA A 30 -11.44 -17.63 26.87
C ALA A 30 -11.42 -16.60 25.73
N SER A 31 -10.25 -16.49 25.06
CA SER A 31 -9.99 -15.58 23.96
C SER A 31 -11.23 -15.39 23.08
N ALA A 32 -11.83 -14.20 23.13
CA ALA A 32 -12.82 -13.80 22.16
C ALA A 32 -12.14 -13.93 20.80
N LYS A 33 -12.49 -14.96 20.01
CA LYS A 33 -12.20 -14.99 18.57
C LYS A 33 -12.85 -13.71 18.04
N GLU A 34 -12.04 -12.71 17.71
CA GLU A 34 -12.50 -11.55 16.97
C GLU A 34 -13.24 -12.09 15.75
N THR A 35 -14.57 -11.94 15.76
CA THR A 35 -15.40 -12.36 14.63
C THR A 35 -15.13 -11.37 13.51
N MET A 36 -14.32 -11.78 12.55
CA MET A 36 -14.01 -10.98 11.35
C MET A 36 -15.30 -10.48 10.72
N ASN A 37 -15.31 -9.20 10.36
CA ASN A 37 -16.43 -8.59 9.64
C ASN A 37 -16.62 -9.31 8.28
N THR A 38 -17.85 -9.36 7.81
CA THR A 38 -18.21 -10.00 6.52
C THR A 38 -17.32 -9.54 5.35
N SER A 39 -17.00 -8.25 5.29
CA SER A 39 -16.12 -7.69 4.26
C SER A 39 -14.68 -8.18 4.43
N GLU A 40 -14.19 -8.33 5.64
CA GLU A 40 -12.85 -8.82 5.93
C GLU A 40 -12.68 -10.26 5.46
N ILE A 41 -13.68 -11.12 5.67
CA ILE A 41 -13.67 -12.51 5.21
C ILE A 41 -13.60 -12.57 3.67
N ILE A 42 -14.38 -11.73 2.96
CA ILE A 42 -14.38 -11.68 1.49
C ILE A 42 -12.99 -11.30 0.97
N PHE A 43 -12.39 -10.22 1.49
CA PHE A 43 -11.08 -9.76 1.04
C PHE A 43 -9.94 -10.67 1.49
N HIS A 44 -10.03 -11.26 2.69
CA HIS A 44 -9.07 -12.26 3.14
C HIS A 44 -9.01 -13.44 2.16
N ASN A 45 -10.15 -14.02 1.81
CA ASN A 45 -10.23 -15.14 0.87
C ASN A 45 -9.82 -14.75 -0.56
N LEU A 46 -10.18 -13.55 -1.01
CA LEU A 46 -9.74 -13.03 -2.31
C LEU A 46 -8.21 -12.99 -2.39
N PHE A 47 -7.56 -12.34 -1.41
CA PHE A 47 -6.10 -12.20 -1.42
C PHE A 47 -5.39 -13.52 -1.11
N ALA A 48 -5.95 -14.41 -0.29
CA ALA A 48 -5.42 -15.75 -0.10
C ALA A 48 -5.41 -16.55 -1.43
N GLY A 49 -6.49 -16.45 -2.22
CA GLY A 49 -6.55 -17.04 -3.56
C GLY A 49 -5.50 -16.44 -4.51
N LEU A 50 -5.42 -15.10 -4.57
CA LEU A 50 -4.44 -14.41 -5.43
C LEU A 50 -2.99 -14.73 -5.04
N ARG A 51 -2.67 -14.83 -3.73
CA ARG A 51 -1.34 -15.24 -3.25
C ARG A 51 -0.98 -16.64 -3.75
N LYS A 52 -1.93 -17.58 -3.64
CA LYS A 52 -1.73 -18.96 -4.10
C LYS A 52 -1.49 -19.00 -5.61
N ASP A 53 -2.31 -18.29 -6.39
CA ASP A 53 -2.27 -18.35 -7.86
C ASP A 53 -1.03 -17.68 -8.46
N PHE A 54 -0.60 -16.56 -7.89
CA PHE A 54 0.46 -15.74 -8.48
C PHE A 54 1.80 -15.84 -7.76
N PHE A 55 1.82 -16.24 -6.48
CA PHE A 55 3.04 -16.28 -5.68
C PHE A 55 3.33 -17.65 -5.08
N ASN A 56 2.53 -18.69 -5.38
CA ASN A 56 2.62 -20.03 -4.80
C ASN A 56 2.61 -20.04 -3.26
N ASP A 57 2.04 -18.99 -2.66
CA ASP A 57 1.97 -18.84 -1.21
C ASP A 57 0.73 -19.55 -0.66
N THR A 58 0.97 -20.64 0.07
CA THR A 58 -0.09 -21.43 0.73
C THR A 58 -0.24 -21.10 2.21
N SER A 59 0.49 -20.13 2.74
CA SER A 59 0.45 -19.76 4.16
C SER A 59 -0.90 -19.16 4.58
N ALA A 60 -1.57 -18.46 3.67
CA ALA A 60 -2.90 -17.92 3.89
C ALA A 60 -3.97 -18.98 3.62
N THR A 61 -4.57 -19.52 4.69
CA THR A 61 -5.69 -20.46 4.58
C THR A 61 -6.99 -19.71 4.32
N ALA A 62 -7.74 -20.14 3.30
CA ALA A 62 -9.07 -19.59 3.03
C ALA A 62 -10.04 -19.99 4.14
N GLU A 63 -10.84 -19.04 4.61
CA GLU A 63 -11.91 -19.29 5.58
C GLU A 63 -13.16 -19.85 4.89
N ALA A 64 -13.96 -20.62 5.64
CA ALA A 64 -15.23 -21.14 5.15
C ALA A 64 -16.19 -19.98 4.81
N MET A 65 -16.72 -20.00 3.59
CA MET A 65 -17.61 -18.96 3.08
C MET A 65 -18.99 -19.50 2.72
N SER A 66 -20.02 -18.68 2.96
CA SER A 66 -21.36 -18.95 2.43
C SER A 66 -21.39 -18.74 0.90
N PRO A 67 -22.33 -19.38 0.15
CA PRO A 67 -22.38 -19.29 -1.31
C PRO A 67 -22.46 -17.87 -1.87
N TRP A 68 -23.09 -16.94 -1.16
CA TRP A 68 -23.17 -15.55 -1.60
C TRP A 68 -21.84 -14.81 -1.46
N LYS A 69 -21.04 -15.10 -0.41
CA LYS A 69 -19.68 -14.55 -0.25
C LYS A 69 -18.75 -15.07 -1.34
N GLN A 70 -18.84 -16.36 -1.68
CA GLN A 70 -18.08 -16.94 -2.79
C GLN A 70 -18.39 -16.24 -4.12
N ARG A 71 -19.67 -16.06 -4.44
CA ARG A 71 -20.09 -15.29 -5.64
C ARG A 71 -19.54 -13.86 -5.63
N ARG A 72 -19.47 -13.20 -4.47
CA ARG A 72 -18.89 -11.86 -4.36
C ARG A 72 -17.39 -11.86 -4.63
N VAL A 73 -16.63 -12.82 -4.10
CA VAL A 73 -15.21 -13.01 -4.38
C VAL A 73 -14.97 -13.24 -5.87
N GLU A 74 -15.74 -14.13 -6.50
CA GLU A 74 -15.67 -14.39 -7.95
C GLU A 74 -15.98 -13.16 -8.78
N GLY A 75 -16.98 -12.36 -8.39
CA GLY A 75 -17.31 -11.11 -9.06
C GLY A 75 -16.14 -10.11 -9.03
N ILE A 76 -15.53 -9.91 -7.86
CA ILE A 76 -14.34 -9.04 -7.73
C ILE A 76 -13.17 -9.62 -8.55
N ARG A 77 -12.97 -10.92 -8.54
CA ARG A 77 -11.91 -11.59 -9.31
C ARG A 77 -12.04 -11.35 -10.80
N ARG A 78 -13.26 -11.44 -11.37
CA ARG A 78 -13.53 -11.11 -12.78
C ARG A 78 -13.19 -9.65 -13.08
N THR A 79 -13.58 -8.72 -12.22
CA THR A 79 -13.20 -7.30 -12.38
C THR A 79 -11.69 -7.11 -12.42
N ILE A 80 -10.94 -7.85 -11.58
CA ILE A 80 -9.47 -7.83 -11.61
C ILE A 80 -8.95 -8.45 -12.91
N GLU A 81 -9.57 -9.52 -13.42
CA GLU A 81 -9.18 -10.16 -14.68
C GLU A 81 -9.40 -9.25 -15.90
N GLU A 82 -10.32 -8.30 -15.82
CA GLU A 82 -10.59 -7.28 -16.85
C GLU A 82 -9.63 -6.08 -16.78
N GLU A 83 -8.87 -5.92 -15.68
CA GLU A 83 -7.89 -4.83 -15.58
C GLU A 83 -6.82 -4.90 -16.66
N GLU A 84 -6.28 -3.75 -17.04
CA GLU A 84 -5.12 -3.67 -17.91
C GLU A 84 -3.92 -4.40 -17.29
N THR A 85 -3.24 -5.20 -18.10
CA THR A 85 -2.05 -5.94 -17.69
C THR A 85 -0.81 -5.11 -18.03
N TYR A 86 0.18 -5.11 -17.14
CA TYR A 86 1.47 -4.50 -17.43
C TYR A 86 2.09 -5.11 -18.70
N ASP A 87 2.48 -4.25 -19.63
CA ASP A 87 3.22 -4.60 -20.84
C ASP A 87 4.62 -3.98 -20.78
N ALA A 88 5.66 -4.83 -20.80
CA ALA A 88 7.05 -4.39 -20.75
C ALA A 88 7.48 -3.55 -21.98
N SER A 89 6.78 -3.68 -23.11
CA SER A 89 7.02 -2.92 -24.33
C SER A 89 6.36 -1.54 -24.33
N ALA A 90 5.34 -1.34 -23.46
CA ALA A 90 4.61 -0.10 -23.37
C ALA A 90 5.39 0.97 -22.59
N GLN A 91 5.21 2.22 -22.99
CA GLN A 91 5.72 3.38 -22.27
C GLN A 91 4.62 4.00 -21.43
N TYR A 92 4.67 3.80 -20.13
CA TYR A 92 3.79 4.45 -19.19
C TYR A 92 4.29 5.84 -18.83
N GLN A 93 3.37 6.75 -18.58
CA GLN A 93 3.68 8.17 -18.37
C GLN A 93 3.06 8.67 -17.07
N PHE A 94 3.74 9.63 -16.44
CA PHE A 94 3.15 10.39 -15.35
C PHE A 94 2.15 11.42 -15.87
N LEU A 95 1.09 11.63 -15.14
CA LEU A 95 0.15 12.73 -15.40
C LEU A 95 0.82 14.10 -15.27
N SER A 96 1.82 14.21 -14.40
CA SER A 96 2.61 15.43 -14.21
C SER A 96 3.72 15.56 -15.26
N MET A 97 3.65 16.59 -16.10
CA MET A 97 4.69 16.89 -17.10
C MET A 97 6.10 17.07 -16.50
N ILE A 98 6.20 17.52 -15.23
CA ILE A 98 7.49 17.71 -14.56
C ILE A 98 8.11 16.34 -14.26
N GLN A 99 7.32 15.42 -13.74
CA GLN A 99 7.77 14.05 -13.45
C GLN A 99 8.09 13.31 -14.75
N GLU A 100 7.28 13.49 -15.78
CA GLU A 100 7.51 12.87 -17.09
C GLU A 100 8.81 13.35 -17.75
N LYS A 101 9.12 14.65 -17.71
CA LYS A 101 10.40 15.17 -18.20
C LYS A 101 11.60 14.60 -17.42
N ARG A 102 11.46 14.41 -16.10
CA ARG A 102 12.51 13.79 -15.28
C ARG A 102 12.69 12.33 -15.65
N ARG A 103 11.57 11.59 -15.80
CA ARG A 103 11.60 10.19 -16.25
C ARG A 103 12.30 10.05 -17.58
N ALA A 104 11.92 10.86 -18.57
CA ALA A 104 12.56 10.85 -19.89
C ALA A 104 14.08 11.10 -19.80
N ARG A 105 14.51 12.02 -18.91
CA ARG A 105 15.94 12.27 -18.67
C ARG A 105 16.64 11.05 -18.06
N ILE A 106 16.01 10.36 -17.11
CA ILE A 106 16.58 9.14 -16.51
C ILE A 106 16.78 8.09 -17.60
N PHE A 107 15.79 7.84 -18.44
CA PHE A 107 15.87 6.85 -19.52
C PHE A 107 16.93 7.22 -20.56
N GLU A 108 17.08 8.51 -20.88
CA GLU A 108 18.10 9.00 -21.83
C GLU A 108 19.51 8.86 -21.25
N ASN A 109 19.69 9.22 -19.97
CA ASN A 109 20.97 9.08 -19.27
C ASN A 109 21.40 7.60 -19.21
N GLU A 110 20.47 6.69 -18.88
CA GLU A 110 20.77 5.26 -18.82
C GLU A 110 21.09 4.69 -20.21
N ARG A 111 20.42 5.14 -21.27
CA ARG A 111 20.73 4.71 -22.66
C ARG A 111 22.18 5.00 -23.05
N HIS A 112 22.76 6.07 -22.52
CA HIS A 112 24.12 6.48 -22.78
C HIS A 112 25.12 6.08 -21.69
N SER A 113 24.66 5.36 -20.65
CA SER A 113 25.50 4.90 -19.57
C SER A 113 26.29 3.64 -19.99
N ILE A 114 27.55 3.54 -19.55
CA ILE A 114 28.37 2.33 -19.73
C ILE A 114 27.83 1.18 -18.84
N ASP A 115 27.26 1.54 -17.70
CA ASP A 115 26.70 0.61 -16.71
C ASP A 115 25.16 0.73 -16.71
N THR A 116 24.54 0.34 -17.82
CA THR A 116 23.09 0.34 -17.98
C THR A 116 22.47 -0.81 -17.20
N SER A 117 21.55 -0.52 -16.31
CA SER A 117 20.77 -1.51 -15.58
C SER A 117 19.37 -1.64 -16.19
N VAL A 118 19.20 -2.55 -17.13
CA VAL A 118 17.93 -2.81 -17.82
C VAL A 118 16.84 -3.24 -16.83
N GLU A 119 17.21 -4.10 -15.89
CA GLU A 119 16.30 -4.64 -14.88
C GLU A 119 15.81 -3.53 -13.93
N THR A 120 16.69 -2.59 -13.59
CA THR A 120 16.31 -1.44 -12.76
C THR A 120 15.36 -0.49 -13.49
N LEU A 121 15.61 -0.23 -14.78
CA LEU A 121 14.69 0.54 -15.63
C LEU A 121 13.33 -0.16 -15.77
N GLN A 122 13.33 -1.46 -15.92
CA GLN A 122 12.11 -2.25 -16.04
C GLN A 122 11.29 -2.21 -14.75
N LEU A 123 11.94 -2.33 -13.59
CA LEU A 123 11.28 -2.17 -12.30
C LEU A 123 10.71 -0.76 -12.14
N LEU A 124 11.47 0.28 -12.51
CA LEU A 124 10.96 1.65 -12.50
C LEU A 124 9.72 1.78 -13.40
N ASN A 125 9.72 1.17 -14.59
CA ASN A 125 8.57 1.21 -15.51
C ASN A 125 7.32 0.54 -14.91
N ILE A 126 7.48 -0.58 -14.19
CA ILE A 126 6.38 -1.22 -13.46
C ILE A 126 5.83 -0.29 -12.34
N ILE A 127 6.73 0.39 -11.62
CA ILE A 127 6.33 1.37 -10.61
C ILE A 127 5.54 2.52 -11.25
N VAL A 128 6.01 3.05 -12.38
CA VAL A 128 5.33 4.13 -13.12
C VAL A 128 3.97 3.68 -13.62
N PHE A 129 3.84 2.45 -14.15
CA PHE A 129 2.54 1.87 -14.54
C PHE A 129 1.54 1.89 -13.38
N ASN A 130 1.95 1.43 -12.21
CA ASN A 130 1.08 1.44 -11.03
C ASN A 130 0.71 2.86 -10.59
N ILE A 131 1.65 3.81 -10.72
CA ILE A 131 1.40 5.21 -10.37
C ILE A 131 0.43 5.84 -11.36
N SER A 132 0.58 5.61 -12.68
CA SER A 132 -0.34 6.14 -13.68
C SER A 132 -1.77 5.61 -13.47
N SER A 133 -1.93 4.32 -13.15
CA SER A 133 -3.24 3.75 -12.80
C SER A 133 -3.87 4.46 -11.60
N ILE A 134 -3.07 4.77 -10.56
CA ILE A 134 -3.53 5.52 -9.39
C ILE A 134 -3.89 6.96 -9.75
N GLU A 135 -3.13 7.59 -10.63
CA GLU A 135 -3.38 8.94 -11.14
C GLU A 135 -4.68 8.99 -11.97
N ASP A 136 -5.02 7.92 -12.68
CA ASP A 136 -6.28 7.74 -13.39
C ASP A 136 -7.47 7.38 -12.46
N GLY A 137 -7.20 7.13 -11.19
CA GLY A 137 -8.20 6.97 -10.14
C GLY A 137 -8.47 5.53 -9.72
N SER A 138 -7.65 4.57 -10.15
CA SER A 138 -7.77 3.18 -9.77
C SER A 138 -6.44 2.60 -9.29
N ILE A 139 -6.49 1.68 -8.33
CA ILE A 139 -5.33 0.88 -7.93
C ILE A 139 -5.43 -0.42 -8.72
N SER A 140 -4.49 -0.68 -9.62
CA SER A 140 -4.48 -1.91 -10.41
C SER A 140 -3.94 -3.07 -9.56
N VAL A 141 -4.77 -4.07 -9.34
CA VAL A 141 -4.36 -5.31 -8.64
C VAL A 141 -3.36 -6.09 -9.49
N LYS A 142 -3.61 -6.18 -10.81
CA LYS A 142 -2.66 -6.82 -11.75
C LYS A 142 -1.30 -6.10 -11.76
N GLY A 143 -1.31 -4.77 -11.70
CA GLY A 143 -0.08 -4.00 -11.62
C GLY A 143 0.72 -4.28 -10.35
N ILE A 144 0.05 -4.43 -9.20
CA ILE A 144 0.71 -4.80 -7.95
C ILE A 144 1.23 -6.23 -8.00
N ILE A 145 0.48 -7.16 -8.61
CA ILE A 145 0.95 -8.54 -8.84
C ILE A 145 2.18 -8.54 -9.74
N ALA A 146 2.19 -7.77 -10.83
CA ALA A 146 3.34 -7.65 -11.72
C ALA A 146 4.57 -7.10 -10.98
N LEU A 147 4.39 -6.09 -10.12
CA LEU A 147 5.44 -5.54 -9.27
C LEU A 147 6.02 -6.61 -8.32
N GLY A 148 5.14 -7.34 -7.62
CA GLY A 148 5.55 -8.38 -6.69
C GLY A 148 6.26 -9.54 -7.36
N ARG A 149 5.76 -10.02 -8.52
CA ARG A 149 6.41 -11.07 -9.31
C ARG A 149 7.79 -10.63 -9.76
N TYR A 150 7.91 -9.41 -10.30
CA TYR A 150 9.19 -8.88 -10.75
C TYR A 150 10.21 -8.83 -9.62
N LEU A 151 9.82 -8.40 -8.43
CA LEU A 151 10.70 -8.36 -7.26
C LEU A 151 11.20 -9.75 -6.86
N ARG A 152 10.35 -10.77 -6.92
CA ARG A 152 10.74 -12.16 -6.58
C ARG A 152 11.58 -12.83 -7.67
N GLU A 153 11.26 -12.60 -8.94
CA GLU A 153 11.90 -13.24 -10.07
C GLU A 153 13.22 -12.56 -10.46
N GLN A 154 13.24 -11.22 -10.50
CA GLN A 154 14.32 -10.40 -11.04
C GLN A 154 14.96 -9.43 -10.04
N GLY A 155 14.43 -9.38 -8.81
CA GLY A 155 14.87 -8.41 -7.80
C GLY A 155 16.36 -8.49 -7.46
N HIS A 156 16.97 -9.67 -7.60
CA HIS A 156 18.40 -9.87 -7.36
C HIS A 156 19.32 -9.23 -8.42
N LEU A 157 18.78 -8.85 -9.58
CA LEU A 157 19.50 -8.16 -10.67
C LEU A 157 19.33 -6.65 -10.63
N VAL A 158 18.47 -6.15 -9.76
CA VAL A 158 18.14 -4.73 -9.66
C VAL A 158 19.19 -3.96 -8.87
N ASP A 159 19.69 -2.85 -9.44
CA ASP A 159 20.48 -1.87 -8.70
C ASP A 159 19.56 -0.96 -7.86
N TYR A 160 19.38 -1.32 -6.60
CA TYR A 160 18.51 -0.57 -5.69
C TYR A 160 19.04 0.80 -5.30
N VAL A 161 20.34 1.05 -5.43
CA VAL A 161 20.92 2.39 -5.19
C VAL A 161 20.51 3.34 -6.32
N LYS A 162 20.63 2.89 -7.58
CA LYS A 162 20.12 3.65 -8.73
C LYS A 162 18.62 3.88 -8.61
N LEU A 163 17.86 2.83 -8.30
CA LEU A 163 16.40 2.92 -8.15
C LEU A 163 15.99 3.95 -7.08
N ASP A 164 16.65 3.95 -5.92
CA ASP A 164 16.34 4.90 -4.84
C ASP A 164 16.61 6.35 -5.26
N ASN A 165 17.71 6.57 -5.99
CA ASN A 165 18.03 7.88 -6.55
C ASN A 165 16.97 8.34 -7.55
N TRP A 166 16.52 7.47 -8.47
CA TRP A 166 15.47 7.79 -9.42
C TRP A 166 14.12 8.05 -8.76
N ILE A 167 13.74 7.25 -7.77
CA ILE A 167 12.53 7.45 -6.97
C ILE A 167 12.57 8.81 -6.24
N ALA A 168 13.75 9.21 -5.75
CA ALA A 168 13.95 10.51 -5.12
C ALA A 168 13.87 11.66 -6.15
N GLU A 169 14.51 11.53 -7.30
CA GLU A 169 14.50 12.52 -8.39
C GLU A 169 13.08 12.74 -8.92
N LEU A 170 12.31 11.66 -9.07
CA LEU A 170 10.92 11.69 -9.52
C LEU A 170 9.95 12.19 -8.43
N HIS A 171 10.40 12.33 -7.18
CA HIS A 171 9.57 12.67 -6.01
C HIS A 171 8.39 11.70 -5.78
N ILE A 172 8.60 10.40 -6.01
CA ILE A 172 7.58 9.35 -5.87
C ILE A 172 7.79 8.45 -4.64
N LYS A 173 8.64 8.83 -3.68
CA LYS A 173 8.93 8.03 -2.47
C LYS A 173 7.67 7.61 -1.71
N ASN A 174 6.71 8.52 -1.55
CA ASN A 174 5.47 8.22 -0.86
C ASN A 174 4.59 7.21 -1.63
N MET A 175 4.60 7.30 -2.97
CA MET A 175 3.85 6.37 -3.82
C MET A 175 4.50 4.99 -3.83
N ALA A 176 5.83 4.93 -3.93
CA ALA A 176 6.58 3.68 -3.82
C ALA A 176 6.34 3.01 -2.46
N ALA A 177 6.36 3.77 -1.36
CA ALA A 177 6.02 3.27 -0.03
C ALA A 177 4.58 2.77 0.07
N PHE A 178 3.63 3.40 -0.61
CA PHE A 178 2.24 2.94 -0.69
C PHE A 178 2.14 1.60 -1.42
N LEU A 179 2.76 1.45 -2.59
CA LEU A 179 2.79 0.20 -3.36
C LEU A 179 3.45 -0.94 -2.56
N SER A 180 4.59 -0.67 -1.91
CA SER A 180 5.24 -1.64 -1.02
C SER A 180 4.35 -2.04 0.15
N SER A 181 3.58 -1.09 0.70
CA SER A 181 2.63 -1.40 1.78
C SER A 181 1.49 -2.29 1.33
N LEU A 182 1.06 -2.19 0.07
CA LEU A 182 0.08 -3.11 -0.53
C LEU A 182 0.66 -4.51 -0.70
N LEU A 183 1.90 -4.65 -1.17
CA LEU A 183 2.58 -5.95 -1.26
C LEU A 183 2.71 -6.60 0.12
N LEU A 184 3.12 -5.84 1.13
CA LEU A 184 3.25 -6.32 2.51
C LEU A 184 1.89 -6.78 3.09
N GLN A 185 0.85 -5.95 2.98
CA GLN A 185 -0.42 -6.17 3.69
C GLN A 185 -1.38 -7.09 2.94
N ALA A 186 -1.46 -6.97 1.60
CA ALA A 186 -2.37 -7.75 0.78
C ALA A 186 -1.74 -9.06 0.29
N PHE A 187 -0.46 -9.07 -0.06
CA PHE A 187 0.20 -10.20 -0.72
C PHE A 187 1.23 -10.93 0.15
N GLY A 188 1.41 -10.53 1.42
CA GLY A 188 2.23 -11.26 2.39
C GLY A 188 3.73 -11.24 2.10
N PHE A 189 4.22 -10.18 1.47
CA PHE A 189 5.66 -9.97 1.29
C PHE A 189 6.32 -9.63 2.63
N ASP A 190 7.54 -10.08 2.82
CA ASP A 190 8.35 -9.65 3.95
C ASP A 190 8.95 -8.27 3.72
N LYS A 191 9.23 -7.54 4.81
CA LYS A 191 9.87 -6.21 4.71
C LYS A 191 11.24 -6.27 4.01
N ASN A 192 11.94 -7.38 4.15
CA ASN A 192 13.25 -7.59 3.53
C ASN A 192 13.16 -7.81 2.02
N GLU A 193 11.99 -8.21 1.50
CA GLU A 193 11.72 -8.35 0.06
C GLU A 193 11.37 -6.99 -0.59
N LEU A 194 11.19 -5.93 0.21
CA LEU A 194 10.67 -4.62 -0.23
C LEU A 194 11.70 -3.49 0.01
N PRO A 195 12.73 -3.37 -0.84
CA PRO A 195 13.84 -2.46 -0.62
C PRO A 195 13.47 -0.97 -0.67
N PHE A 196 12.33 -0.61 -1.27
CA PHE A 196 11.79 0.75 -1.31
C PHE A 196 10.62 0.98 -0.33
N LEU A 197 10.52 0.17 0.73
CA LEU A 197 9.57 0.37 1.80
C LEU A 197 10.11 1.41 2.80
N TYR A 198 10.04 2.69 2.45
CA TYR A 198 10.50 3.78 3.32
C TYR A 198 9.65 3.93 4.59
N LYS A 199 8.35 3.67 4.46
CA LYS A 199 7.38 3.79 5.55
C LYS A 199 6.15 2.93 5.24
N THR A 200 5.71 2.14 6.20
CA THR A 200 4.47 1.36 6.06
C THR A 200 3.25 2.26 6.16
N ASP A 201 2.41 2.27 5.14
CA ASP A 201 1.11 2.93 5.17
C ASP A 201 0.03 1.96 5.65
N LYS A 202 -0.42 2.16 6.89
CA LYS A 202 -1.46 1.31 7.51
C LYS A 202 -2.82 1.39 6.80
N THR A 203 -3.04 2.41 5.97
CA THR A 203 -4.32 2.61 5.27
C THR A 203 -4.33 2.04 3.86
N ALA A 204 -3.20 1.54 3.36
CA ALA A 204 -3.07 1.06 1.99
C ALA A 204 -4.06 -0.09 1.69
N TYR A 205 -4.07 -1.12 2.52
CA TYR A 205 -4.97 -2.26 2.39
C TYR A 205 -6.46 -1.85 2.42
N VAL A 206 -6.83 -1.01 3.38
CA VAL A 206 -8.22 -0.53 3.52
C VAL A 206 -8.66 0.25 2.27
N ARG A 207 -7.76 1.04 1.67
CA ARG A 207 -8.04 1.77 0.42
C ARG A 207 -8.27 0.83 -0.74
N LEU A 208 -7.42 -0.18 -0.90
CA LEU A 208 -7.58 -1.21 -1.93
C LEU A 208 -8.91 -1.96 -1.75
N CYS A 209 -9.22 -2.44 -0.56
CA CYS A 209 -10.49 -3.11 -0.25
C CYS A 209 -11.70 -2.20 -0.52
N THR A 210 -11.59 -0.92 -0.14
CA THR A 210 -12.68 0.05 -0.37
C THR A 210 -12.91 0.28 -1.86
N GLN A 211 -11.85 0.34 -2.67
CA GLN A 211 -11.98 0.45 -4.12
C GLN A 211 -12.63 -0.79 -4.72
N LEU A 212 -12.15 -1.98 -4.36
CA LEU A 212 -12.69 -3.26 -4.86
C LEU A 212 -14.13 -3.54 -4.40
N ALA A 213 -14.55 -2.93 -3.28
CA ALA A 213 -15.94 -3.02 -2.82
C ALA A 213 -16.91 -2.18 -3.65
N LYS A 214 -16.41 -1.10 -4.27
CA LYS A 214 -17.22 -0.15 -5.03
C LYS A 214 -17.30 -0.57 -6.49
N THR A 215 -18.50 -0.72 -6.99
CA THR A 215 -18.77 -0.87 -8.43
C THR A 215 -18.93 0.51 -9.06
N GLY A 216 -17.85 1.24 -9.28
CA GLY A 216 -17.94 2.57 -9.89
C GLY A 216 -16.68 3.42 -9.70
N ASN A 217 -16.55 4.45 -10.54
CA ASN A 217 -15.40 5.34 -10.54
C ASN A 217 -15.20 6.07 -9.21
N THR A 218 -13.97 6.19 -8.79
CA THR A 218 -13.59 6.99 -7.63
C THR A 218 -13.98 8.45 -7.86
N SER A 219 -14.67 9.07 -6.89
CA SER A 219 -15.02 10.49 -7.04
C SER A 219 -13.76 11.36 -7.14
N ALA A 220 -13.84 12.46 -7.93
CA ALA A 220 -12.73 13.39 -8.13
C ALA A 220 -12.12 13.89 -6.81
N ILE A 221 -12.97 14.12 -5.79
CA ILE A 221 -12.54 14.57 -4.47
C ILE A 221 -11.73 13.49 -3.74
N ALA A 222 -12.18 12.22 -3.79
CA ALA A 222 -11.47 11.12 -3.16
C ALA A 222 -10.12 10.86 -3.83
N GLN A 223 -10.07 10.92 -5.17
CA GLN A 223 -8.85 10.84 -5.96
C GLN A 223 -7.90 12.00 -5.64
N SER A 224 -8.39 13.25 -5.60
CA SER A 224 -7.57 14.42 -5.24
C SER A 224 -6.93 14.28 -3.86
N ARG A 225 -7.69 13.79 -2.87
CA ARG A 225 -7.16 13.56 -1.51
C ARG A 225 -6.08 12.49 -1.48
N MET A 226 -6.21 11.47 -2.31
CA MET A 226 -5.20 10.42 -2.45
C MET A 226 -3.93 10.99 -3.09
N LEU A 227 -4.05 11.66 -4.23
CA LEU A 227 -2.92 12.26 -4.94
C LEU A 227 -2.22 13.34 -4.12
N MET A 228 -2.96 14.17 -3.38
CA MET A 228 -2.37 15.19 -2.48
C MET A 228 -1.44 14.54 -1.45
N ARG A 229 -1.75 13.33 -0.99
CA ARG A 229 -0.93 12.62 0.01
C ARG A 229 0.29 11.94 -0.59
N TYR A 230 0.17 11.36 -1.78
CA TYR A 230 1.20 10.49 -2.36
C TYR A 230 1.95 11.11 -3.53
N SER A 231 1.27 11.90 -4.35
CA SER A 231 1.84 12.58 -5.53
C SER A 231 1.22 13.98 -5.70
N PRO A 232 1.64 14.97 -4.88
CA PRO A 232 1.05 16.31 -4.93
C PRO A 232 1.24 16.99 -6.31
N TYR A 233 2.28 16.63 -7.07
CA TYR A 233 2.53 17.16 -8.42
C TYR A 233 1.43 16.77 -9.41
N SER A 234 0.79 15.63 -9.23
CA SER A 234 -0.25 15.12 -10.13
C SER A 234 -1.63 15.75 -9.88
N VAL A 235 -1.85 16.39 -8.72
CA VAL A 235 -3.16 16.99 -8.39
C VAL A 235 -3.57 18.08 -9.37
N LEU A 236 -2.66 19.01 -9.65
CA LEU A 236 -2.94 20.11 -10.59
C LEU A 236 -3.12 19.59 -12.02
N ALA A 237 -2.30 18.61 -12.42
CA ALA A 237 -2.41 17.98 -13.73
C ALA A 237 -3.75 17.26 -13.90
N MET A 238 -4.20 16.51 -12.89
CA MET A 238 -5.51 15.84 -12.86
C MET A 238 -6.66 16.85 -13.01
N TRP A 239 -6.65 17.93 -12.25
CA TRP A 239 -7.71 18.94 -12.36
C TRP A 239 -7.71 19.63 -13.73
N ARG A 240 -6.52 19.96 -14.26
CA ARG A 240 -6.41 20.51 -15.61
C ARG A 240 -7.00 19.58 -16.68
N GLN A 241 -6.66 18.29 -16.63
CA GLN A 241 -7.18 17.29 -17.56
C GLN A 241 -8.71 17.16 -17.46
N ARG A 242 -9.26 17.16 -16.22
CA ARG A 242 -10.72 17.10 -16.03
C ARG A 242 -11.44 18.33 -16.56
N ILE A 243 -10.87 19.51 -16.35
CA ILE A 243 -11.44 20.77 -16.88
C ILE A 243 -11.41 20.74 -18.42
N SER A 244 -10.28 20.33 -19.03
CA SER A 244 -10.20 20.21 -20.49
C SER A 244 -11.26 19.28 -21.03
N LYS A 245 -11.37 18.04 -20.47
CA LYS A 245 -12.40 17.07 -20.89
C LYS A 245 -13.84 17.60 -20.72
N ALA A 246 -14.09 18.38 -19.66
CA ALA A 246 -15.42 18.99 -19.45
C ALA A 246 -15.71 20.09 -20.47
N LEU A 247 -14.71 20.87 -20.89
CA LEU A 247 -14.86 21.88 -21.94
C LEU A 247 -15.10 21.22 -23.30
N ASP A 248 -14.31 20.21 -23.65
CA ASP A 248 -14.45 19.45 -24.90
C ASP A 248 -15.87 18.84 -25.03
N SER A 249 -16.47 18.38 -23.92
CA SER A 249 -17.84 17.83 -23.90
C SER A 249 -18.97 18.87 -24.03
N ILE A 250 -18.66 20.17 -23.98
CA ILE A 250 -19.63 21.27 -24.18
C ILE A 250 -19.63 21.73 -25.64
N GLU A 251 -18.53 21.47 -26.36
CA GLU A 251 -18.39 21.89 -27.76
C GLU A 251 -18.96 20.85 -28.75
N GLU A 252 -19.30 19.63 -28.28
CA GLU A 252 -20.02 18.60 -29.01
C GLU A 252 -21.56 18.74 -28.82
#